data_8ad59b40846751516962a24487422a5a
#
_entry.id   8ad59b40846751516962a24487422a5a
#
_cell.length_a   1.000
_cell.length_b   1.000
_cell.length_c   1.000
_cell.angle_alpha   90.00
_cell.angle_beta   90.00
_cell.angle_gamma   90.00
#
_symmetry.space_group_name_H-M   'P 1'
#
loop_
_entity.id
_entity.type
_entity.pdbx_description
1 polymer ?
#
loop_
_entity_poly.entity_id
_entity_poly.type
_entity_poly.pdbx_seq_one_letter_code
_entity_poly.pdbx_strand_id
1 'polypeptide(L)'
;MLFRSGHYVWARFTASSVEVFFRSERVATHVRSYQRGTHTTIPEHMPKSHRAHAQWSPKRLIQWGESIGANTGAIVEYLLRSKPHPEQGYRACLGLLALGRQYGEPRLEAASVLAVRLGSPTRKSVKSILESGRDLRGQILTGALALELPVHGNVRGPGYYH
;
A
#
# COMPACT_ATOMS: atom_id res chain seq x y z
N MET A 1 18.73 -13.84 -14.58
CA MET A 1 17.98 -15.09 -14.65
C MET A 1 16.83 -14.91 -15.60
N LEU A 2 16.77 -15.69 -16.68
CA LEU A 2 15.67 -15.65 -17.64
C LEU A 2 14.47 -16.42 -17.04
N PHE A 3 13.30 -15.79 -17.04
CA PHE A 3 12.07 -16.43 -16.64
C PHE A 3 11.70 -17.50 -17.68
N ARG A 4 11.59 -18.75 -17.26
CA ARG A 4 11.42 -19.91 -18.15
C ARG A 4 10.06 -20.61 -17.97
N SER A 5 9.01 -19.83 -17.64
CA SER A 5 7.66 -20.39 -17.54
C SER A 5 7.15 -20.82 -18.92
N GLY A 6 6.46 -21.97 -18.93
CA GLY A 6 5.96 -22.55 -20.18
C GLY A 6 6.97 -23.42 -20.95
N HIS A 7 8.17 -23.64 -20.45
CA HIS A 7 9.13 -24.55 -21.01
C HIS A 7 9.16 -25.90 -20.30
N TYR A 8 9.29 -26.97 -21.04
CA TYR A 8 9.54 -28.29 -20.46
C TYR A 8 10.97 -28.36 -19.94
N VAL A 9 11.15 -28.90 -18.75
CA VAL A 9 12.43 -29.08 -18.07
C VAL A 9 12.56 -30.53 -17.61
N TRP A 10 13.78 -31.03 -17.53
CA TRP A 10 14.09 -32.31 -16.94
C TRP A 10 14.40 -32.14 -15.47
N ALA A 11 13.86 -33.01 -14.63
CA ALA A 11 14.15 -33.01 -13.20
C ALA A 11 14.82 -34.36 -12.83
N ARG A 12 15.99 -34.27 -12.19
CA ARG A 12 16.70 -35.40 -11.61
C ARG A 12 16.57 -35.34 -10.10
N PHE A 13 16.16 -36.45 -9.53
CA PHE A 13 15.98 -36.59 -8.10
C PHE A 13 17.07 -37.49 -7.52
N THR A 14 17.76 -37.01 -6.49
CA THR A 14 18.65 -37.80 -5.63
C THR A 14 18.03 -37.99 -4.25
N ALA A 15 18.73 -38.67 -3.34
CA ALA A 15 18.28 -38.81 -1.96
C ALA A 15 18.18 -37.42 -1.24
N SER A 16 19.02 -36.46 -1.58
CA SER A 16 19.14 -35.17 -0.88
C SER A 16 18.83 -33.96 -1.75
N SER A 17 18.78 -34.09 -3.07
CA SER A 17 18.61 -32.94 -3.98
C SER A 17 17.63 -33.20 -5.12
N VAL A 18 17.09 -32.10 -5.63
CA VAL A 18 16.32 -32.03 -6.88
C VAL A 18 17.07 -31.08 -7.82
N GLU A 19 17.50 -31.59 -8.95
CA GLU A 19 18.21 -30.82 -9.98
C GLU A 19 17.29 -30.60 -11.18
N VAL A 20 17.25 -29.40 -11.70
CA VAL A 20 16.43 -29.02 -12.85
C VAL A 20 17.32 -28.64 -14.01
N PHE A 21 17.07 -29.26 -15.16
CA PHE A 21 17.83 -29.06 -16.39
C PHE A 21 16.94 -28.49 -17.50
N PHE A 22 17.46 -27.53 -18.23
CA PHE A 22 16.86 -27.01 -19.45
C PHE A 22 17.89 -27.04 -20.58
N ARG A 23 17.57 -27.72 -21.70
CA ARG A 23 18.50 -27.91 -22.83
C ARG A 23 19.87 -28.42 -22.39
N SER A 24 19.87 -29.46 -21.56
CA SER A 24 21.07 -30.09 -20.99
C SER A 24 21.90 -29.23 -20.02
N GLU A 25 21.51 -28.00 -19.78
CA GLU A 25 22.13 -27.11 -18.79
C GLU A 25 21.39 -27.19 -17.45
N ARG A 26 22.13 -27.35 -16.33
CA ARG A 26 21.55 -27.32 -14.99
C ARG A 26 21.17 -25.89 -14.60
N VAL A 27 19.85 -25.62 -14.52
CA VAL A 27 19.33 -24.27 -14.25
C VAL A 27 19.02 -24.04 -12.78
N ALA A 28 18.79 -25.11 -12.00
CA ALA A 28 18.53 -25.00 -10.56
C ALA A 28 18.88 -26.29 -9.82
N THR A 29 19.23 -26.16 -8.55
CA THR A 29 19.39 -27.27 -7.60
C THR A 29 18.70 -26.87 -6.30
N HIS A 30 17.84 -27.73 -5.77
CA HIS A 30 17.14 -27.52 -4.53
C HIS A 30 17.41 -28.70 -3.58
N VAL A 31 17.42 -28.43 -2.28
CA VAL A 31 17.41 -29.50 -1.27
C VAL A 31 16.08 -30.21 -1.35
N ARG A 32 16.12 -31.56 -1.40
CA ARG A 32 14.93 -32.38 -1.41
C ARG A 32 14.28 -32.35 -0.04
N SER A 33 12.99 -31.98 0.03
CA SER A 33 12.17 -32.11 1.23
C SER A 33 11.19 -33.26 1.06
N TYR A 34 11.06 -34.09 2.10
CA TYR A 34 10.09 -35.16 2.19
C TYR A 34 8.83 -34.71 2.97
N GLN A 35 8.87 -33.51 3.56
CA GLN A 35 7.77 -33.00 4.33
C GLN A 35 6.73 -32.38 3.38
N ARG A 36 5.48 -32.86 3.46
CA ARG A 36 4.36 -32.35 2.67
C ARG A 36 4.11 -30.86 2.96
N GLY A 37 3.89 -30.08 1.91
CA GLY A 37 3.54 -28.65 2.03
C GLY A 37 4.71 -27.72 2.32
N THR A 38 5.95 -28.21 2.45
CA THR A 38 7.13 -27.36 2.56
C THR A 38 7.64 -26.93 1.19
N HIS A 39 8.05 -25.67 1.11
CA HIS A 39 8.65 -25.09 -0.10
C HIS A 39 10.13 -24.78 0.15
N THR A 40 11.02 -25.33 -0.69
CA THR A 40 12.45 -25.06 -0.67
C THR A 40 12.77 -23.98 -1.71
N THR A 41 12.20 -22.80 -1.53
CA THR A 41 12.39 -21.69 -2.48
C THR A 41 13.73 -21.00 -2.23
N ILE A 42 14.52 -20.86 -3.29
CA ILE A 42 15.77 -20.09 -3.28
C ILE A 42 15.44 -18.67 -3.76
N PRO A 43 15.62 -17.63 -2.91
CA PRO A 43 15.23 -16.26 -3.25
C PRO A 43 15.84 -15.72 -4.53
N GLU A 44 17.07 -16.14 -4.85
CA GLU A 44 17.80 -15.76 -6.09
C GLU A 44 17.13 -16.27 -7.36
N HIS A 45 16.37 -17.37 -7.25
CA HIS A 45 15.61 -17.93 -8.37
C HIS A 45 14.28 -17.23 -8.61
N MET A 46 13.81 -16.39 -7.67
CA MET A 46 12.58 -15.63 -7.84
C MET A 46 12.77 -14.42 -8.75
N PRO A 47 11.77 -14.06 -9.57
CA PRO A 47 11.74 -12.78 -10.28
C PRO A 47 11.90 -11.61 -9.31
N LYS A 48 12.53 -10.51 -9.74
CA LYS A 48 12.75 -9.32 -8.88
C LYS A 48 11.46 -8.79 -8.26
N SER A 49 10.36 -8.81 -9.02
CA SER A 49 9.03 -8.42 -8.54
C SER A 49 8.53 -9.30 -7.40
N HIS A 50 8.72 -10.62 -7.48
CA HIS A 50 8.32 -11.56 -6.44
C HIS A 50 9.19 -11.43 -5.20
N ARG A 51 10.51 -11.22 -5.36
CA ARG A 51 11.41 -10.94 -4.22
C ARG A 51 11.03 -9.67 -3.50
N ALA A 52 10.71 -8.60 -4.24
CA ALA A 52 10.22 -7.36 -3.65
C ALA A 52 8.92 -7.58 -2.86
N HIS A 53 8.00 -8.39 -3.39
CA HIS A 53 6.75 -8.75 -2.67
C HIS A 53 7.01 -9.57 -1.39
N ALA A 54 7.94 -10.52 -1.42
CA ALA A 54 8.30 -11.34 -0.26
C ALA A 54 8.99 -10.53 0.87
N GLN A 55 9.56 -9.37 0.55
CA GLN A 55 10.16 -8.46 1.53
C GLN A 55 9.15 -7.58 2.28
N TRP A 56 7.91 -7.50 1.78
CA TRP A 56 6.87 -6.72 2.42
C TRP A 56 6.16 -7.54 3.48
N SER A 57 6.08 -6.99 4.68
CA SER A 57 5.26 -7.52 5.76
C SER A 57 4.20 -6.49 6.15
N PRO A 58 3.04 -6.91 6.69
CA PRO A 58 2.02 -5.98 7.17
C PRO A 58 2.60 -4.94 8.14
N LYS A 59 3.42 -5.39 9.09
CA LYS A 59 4.07 -4.52 10.08
C LYS A 59 4.93 -3.44 9.42
N ARG A 60 5.75 -3.80 8.43
CA ARG A 60 6.62 -2.85 7.73
C ARG A 60 5.82 -1.80 6.95
N LEU A 61 4.71 -2.20 6.32
CA LEU A 61 3.85 -1.27 5.58
C LEU A 61 3.15 -0.29 6.53
N ILE A 62 2.66 -0.77 7.68
CA ILE A 62 2.05 0.08 8.71
C ILE A 62 3.08 1.07 9.24
N GLN A 63 4.26 0.62 9.65
CA GLN A 63 5.35 1.49 10.12
C GLN A 63 5.74 2.56 9.08
N TRP A 64 5.78 2.20 7.80
CA TRP A 64 6.02 3.18 6.75
C TRP A 64 4.86 4.18 6.62
N GLY A 65 3.61 3.75 6.72
CA GLY A 65 2.46 4.66 6.76
C GLY A 65 2.51 5.61 7.95
N GLU A 66 2.82 5.09 9.14
CA GLU A 66 2.95 5.85 10.38
C GLU A 66 4.10 6.87 10.34
N SER A 67 5.21 6.56 9.66
CA SER A 67 6.32 7.52 9.49
C SER A 67 5.95 8.72 8.64
N ILE A 68 4.94 8.60 7.78
CA ILE A 68 4.38 9.72 7.00
C ILE A 68 3.37 10.50 7.84
N GLY A 69 2.49 9.78 8.55
CA GLY A 69 1.51 10.36 9.44
C GLY A 69 0.51 9.33 9.98
N ALA A 70 -0.12 9.66 11.10
CA ALA A 70 -1.02 8.76 11.83
C ALA A 70 -2.22 8.32 10.97
N ASN A 71 -2.80 9.21 10.19
CA ASN A 71 -3.96 8.88 9.36
C ASN A 71 -3.57 8.07 8.13
N THR A 72 -2.38 8.30 7.56
CA THR A 72 -1.82 7.46 6.49
C THR A 72 -1.57 6.05 7.01
N GLY A 73 -1.00 5.90 8.22
CA GLY A 73 -0.84 4.61 8.91
C GLY A 73 -2.17 3.89 9.12
N ALA A 74 -3.19 4.60 9.62
CA ALA A 74 -4.53 4.06 9.82
C ALA A 74 -5.19 3.56 8.53
N ILE A 75 -5.02 4.28 7.41
CA ILE A 75 -5.51 3.82 6.10
C ILE A 75 -4.77 2.57 5.65
N VAL A 76 -3.45 2.51 5.82
CA VAL A 76 -2.66 1.31 5.48
C VAL A 76 -3.16 0.11 6.29
N GLU A 77 -3.36 0.26 7.59
CA GLU A 77 -3.89 -0.79 8.46
C GLU A 77 -5.29 -1.23 8.01
N TYR A 78 -6.18 -0.29 7.73
CA TYR A 78 -7.52 -0.57 7.20
C TYR A 78 -7.47 -1.37 5.89
N LEU A 79 -6.61 -0.98 4.94
CA LEU A 79 -6.46 -1.67 3.66
C LEU A 79 -5.96 -3.11 3.82
N LEU A 80 -5.09 -3.37 4.80
CA LEU A 80 -4.60 -4.71 5.11
C LEU A 80 -5.68 -5.57 5.76
N ARG A 81 -6.45 -5.00 6.70
CA ARG A 81 -7.54 -5.71 7.42
C ARG A 81 -8.78 -5.93 6.56
N SER A 82 -9.03 -5.08 5.57
CA SER A 82 -10.21 -5.18 4.69
C SER A 82 -10.18 -6.39 3.75
N LYS A 83 -9.10 -7.16 3.72
CA LYS A 83 -8.91 -8.32 2.85
C LYS A 83 -8.76 -9.61 3.68
N PRO A 84 -9.29 -10.75 3.21
CA PRO A 84 -9.12 -12.05 3.88
C PRO A 84 -7.64 -12.40 4.10
N HIS A 85 -6.78 -12.04 3.15
CA HIS A 85 -5.33 -12.18 3.25
C HIS A 85 -4.66 -10.82 3.12
N PRO A 86 -3.82 -10.41 4.10
CA PRO A 86 -3.14 -9.10 4.10
C PRO A 86 -2.34 -8.82 2.82
N GLU A 87 -1.78 -9.87 2.21
CA GLU A 87 -1.00 -9.78 0.97
C GLU A 87 -1.79 -9.20 -0.21
N GLN A 88 -3.11 -9.42 -0.24
CA GLN A 88 -3.99 -8.82 -1.25
C GLN A 88 -4.09 -7.29 -1.11
N GLY A 89 -3.85 -6.76 0.10
CA GLY A 89 -3.80 -5.35 0.40
C GLY A 89 -2.48 -4.66 0.00
N TYR A 90 -1.39 -5.42 -0.14
CA TYR A 90 -0.04 -4.84 -0.35
C TYR A 90 0.05 -3.90 -1.55
N ARG A 91 -0.55 -4.28 -2.68
CA ARG A 91 -0.57 -3.43 -3.88
C ARG A 91 -1.27 -2.10 -3.64
N ALA A 92 -2.37 -2.10 -2.89
CA ALA A 92 -3.12 -0.89 -2.54
C ALA A 92 -2.32 -0.01 -1.58
N CYS A 93 -1.68 -0.61 -0.56
CA CYS A 93 -0.82 0.08 0.39
C CYS A 93 0.39 0.71 -0.29
N LEU A 94 1.12 -0.05 -1.11
CA LEU A 94 2.26 0.46 -1.87
C LEU A 94 1.86 1.58 -2.83
N GLY A 95 0.69 1.44 -3.48
CA GLY A 95 0.14 2.48 -4.34
C GLY A 95 -0.30 3.73 -3.59
N LEU A 96 -0.75 3.62 -2.34
CA LEU A 96 -1.03 4.76 -1.45
C LEU A 96 0.28 5.47 -1.06
N LEU A 97 1.24 4.71 -0.55
CA LEU A 97 2.53 5.24 -0.09
C LEU A 97 3.35 5.89 -1.23
N ALA A 98 3.19 5.38 -2.47
CA ALA A 98 3.81 5.98 -3.65
C ALA A 98 3.28 7.40 -3.95
N LEU A 99 2.04 7.74 -3.53
CA LEU A 99 1.50 9.10 -3.68
C LEU A 99 2.30 10.11 -2.84
N GLY A 100 2.88 9.68 -1.70
CA GLY A 100 3.76 10.53 -0.91
C GLY A 100 5.00 10.98 -1.66
N ARG A 101 5.55 10.15 -2.54
CA ARG A 101 6.68 10.53 -3.40
C ARG A 101 6.27 11.50 -4.51
N GLN A 102 5.04 11.41 -4.99
CA GLN A 102 4.52 12.23 -6.10
C GLN A 102 4.03 13.59 -5.62
N TYR A 103 3.31 13.65 -4.49
CA TYR A 103 2.64 14.85 -4.00
C TYR A 103 3.30 15.45 -2.75
N GLY A 104 4.23 14.73 -2.13
CA GLY A 104 4.83 15.05 -0.84
C GLY A 104 4.09 14.38 0.34
N GLU A 105 4.87 13.99 1.36
CA GLU A 105 4.34 13.32 2.54
C GLU A 105 3.33 14.17 3.34
N PRO A 106 3.55 15.49 3.54
CA PRO A 106 2.58 16.33 4.25
C PRO A 106 1.24 16.41 3.55
N ARG A 107 1.22 16.47 2.21
CA ARG A 107 -0.01 16.47 1.42
C ARG A 107 -0.72 15.13 1.48
N LEU A 108 0.04 14.02 1.46
CA LEU A 108 -0.52 12.68 1.59
C LEU A 108 -1.23 12.54 2.95
N GLU A 109 -0.61 13.01 4.05
CA GLU A 109 -1.24 12.95 5.37
C GLU A 109 -2.49 13.83 5.43
N ALA A 110 -2.46 15.07 4.91
CA ALA A 110 -3.63 15.95 4.85
C ALA A 110 -4.79 15.32 4.06
N ALA A 111 -4.50 14.70 2.92
CA ALA A 111 -5.49 13.98 2.13
C ALA A 111 -6.02 12.73 2.85
N SER A 112 -5.16 12.04 3.62
CA SER A 112 -5.53 10.89 4.44
C SER A 112 -6.48 11.29 5.56
N VAL A 113 -6.24 12.42 6.25
CA VAL A 113 -7.17 13.00 7.25
C VAL A 113 -8.55 13.20 6.64
N LEU A 114 -8.62 13.80 5.45
CA LEU A 114 -9.90 14.04 4.77
C LEU A 114 -10.59 12.73 4.36
N ALA A 115 -9.85 11.76 3.84
CA ALA A 115 -10.40 10.47 3.44
C ALA A 115 -11.00 9.71 4.64
N VAL A 116 -10.34 9.75 5.80
CA VAL A 116 -10.83 9.16 7.05
C VAL A 116 -12.09 9.88 7.52
N ARG A 117 -12.10 11.23 7.56
CA ARG A 117 -13.28 12.04 7.94
C ARG A 117 -14.49 11.78 7.03
N LEU A 118 -14.26 11.55 5.74
CA LEU A 118 -15.31 11.22 4.76
C LEU A 118 -15.77 9.75 4.84
N GLY A 119 -15.26 8.96 5.78
CA GLY A 119 -15.61 7.54 5.91
C GLY A 119 -15.16 6.67 4.73
N SER A 120 -14.23 7.15 3.91
CA SER A 120 -13.74 6.44 2.72
C SER A 120 -12.20 6.31 2.72
N PRO A 121 -11.63 5.51 3.64
CA PRO A 121 -10.19 5.35 3.80
C PRO A 121 -9.62 4.42 2.72
N THR A 122 -9.70 4.83 1.45
CA THR A 122 -9.21 4.05 0.31
C THR A 122 -8.15 4.80 -0.48
N ARG A 123 -7.24 4.04 -1.13
CA ARG A 123 -6.26 4.63 -2.05
C ARG A 123 -6.92 5.52 -3.11
N LYS A 124 -8.08 5.11 -3.63
CA LYS A 124 -8.80 5.84 -4.69
C LYS A 124 -9.28 7.20 -4.19
N SER A 125 -9.84 7.24 -2.98
CA SER A 125 -10.32 8.48 -2.35
C SER A 125 -9.17 9.44 -2.08
N VAL A 126 -8.08 8.96 -1.47
CA VAL A 126 -6.89 9.77 -1.21
C VAL A 126 -6.31 10.35 -2.50
N LYS A 127 -6.18 9.52 -3.54
CA LYS A 127 -5.71 9.99 -4.85
C LYS A 127 -6.62 11.08 -5.43
N SER A 128 -7.92 10.91 -5.38
CA SER A 128 -8.89 11.91 -5.87
C SER A 128 -8.81 13.23 -5.09
N ILE A 129 -8.60 13.17 -3.77
CA ILE A 129 -8.42 14.36 -2.93
C ILE A 129 -7.15 15.12 -3.34
N LEU A 130 -6.03 14.41 -3.55
CA LEU A 130 -4.76 14.99 -3.97
C LEU A 130 -4.85 15.62 -5.38
N GLU A 131 -5.48 14.93 -6.33
CA GLU A 131 -5.68 15.41 -7.70
C GLU A 131 -6.58 16.65 -7.76
N SER A 132 -7.61 16.70 -6.90
CA SER A 132 -8.52 17.87 -6.83
C SER A 132 -7.99 19.01 -5.96
N GLY A 133 -6.86 18.84 -5.26
CA GLY A 133 -6.29 19.84 -4.36
C GLY A 133 -7.13 20.14 -3.12
N ARG A 134 -8.07 19.27 -2.73
CA ARG A 134 -8.91 19.47 -1.55
C ARG A 134 -8.13 19.43 -0.24
N ASP A 135 -7.01 18.68 -0.22
CA ASP A 135 -6.06 18.66 0.89
C ASP A 135 -5.51 20.05 1.24
N LEU A 136 -5.24 20.88 0.23
CA LEU A 136 -4.76 22.23 0.41
C LEU A 136 -5.86 23.19 0.92
N ARG A 137 -7.09 23.02 0.46
CA ARG A 137 -8.23 23.83 0.93
C ARG A 137 -8.58 23.56 2.40
N GLY A 138 -8.43 22.34 2.87
CA GLY A 138 -8.63 21.97 4.28
C GLY A 138 -7.64 22.67 5.21
N GLN A 139 -6.41 22.89 4.78
CA GLN A 139 -5.41 23.63 5.54
C GLN A 139 -5.71 25.14 5.60
N ILE A 140 -6.25 25.70 4.53
CA ILE A 140 -6.67 27.11 4.48
C ILE A 140 -7.84 27.35 5.45
N LEU A 141 -8.81 26.43 5.53
CA LEU A 141 -9.95 26.56 6.42
C LEU A 141 -9.59 26.42 7.90
N THR A 142 -8.59 25.60 8.25
CA THR A 142 -8.08 25.51 9.63
C THR A 142 -7.25 26.72 10.03
N GLY A 143 -6.59 27.38 9.08
CA GLY A 143 -5.91 28.66 9.28
C GLY A 143 -6.86 29.87 9.27
N ALA A 144 -7.98 29.77 8.55
CA ALA A 144 -8.97 30.86 8.40
C ALA A 144 -10.07 30.89 9.49
N LEU A 145 -10.19 29.84 10.31
CA LEU A 145 -11.11 29.86 11.47
C LEU A 145 -10.65 30.78 12.61
N ALA A 146 -9.46 31.41 12.46
CA ALA A 146 -9.03 32.51 13.32
C ALA A 146 -9.41 33.90 12.77
N LEU A 147 -9.99 33.99 11.59
CA LEU A 147 -10.57 35.23 11.07
C LEU A 147 -12.00 35.33 11.61
N GLU A 148 -12.21 36.27 12.51
CA GLU A 148 -13.54 36.70 12.95
C GLU A 148 -14.42 36.89 11.71
N LEU A 149 -15.50 36.13 11.63
CA LEU A 149 -16.50 36.30 10.59
C LEU A 149 -17.03 37.72 10.69
N PRO A 150 -16.93 38.54 9.63
CA PRO A 150 -17.49 39.89 9.66
C PRO A 150 -18.98 39.75 10.00
N VAL A 151 -19.42 40.46 11.02
CA VAL A 151 -20.85 40.51 11.38
C VAL A 151 -21.58 41.11 10.19
N HIS A 152 -22.20 40.26 9.41
CA HIS A 152 -23.00 40.68 8.27
C HIS A 152 -24.29 41.30 8.80
N GLY A 153 -24.52 42.59 8.56
CA GLY A 153 -25.73 43.30 8.94
C GLY A 153 -27.03 42.76 8.35
N ASN A 154 -26.97 41.67 7.63
CA ASN A 154 -28.11 41.00 7.01
C ASN A 154 -28.53 39.66 7.71
N VAL A 155 -27.93 39.34 8.86
CA VAL A 155 -28.37 38.21 9.69
C VAL A 155 -29.59 38.68 10.47
N ARG A 156 -30.77 38.32 9.98
CA ARG A 156 -32.04 38.54 10.70
C ARG A 156 -32.06 37.66 11.95
N GLY A 157 -31.93 38.29 13.11
CA GLY A 157 -31.95 37.59 14.40
C GLY A 157 -33.32 36.94 14.70
N PRO A 158 -33.41 36.11 15.78
CA PRO A 158 -34.63 35.38 16.17
C PRO A 158 -35.86 36.25 16.41
N GLY A 159 -35.71 37.57 16.66
CA GLY A 159 -36.80 38.53 16.84
C GLY A 159 -37.47 39.03 15.57
N TYR A 160 -37.10 38.54 14.39
CA TYR A 160 -37.70 38.98 13.12
C TYR A 160 -38.99 38.22 12.74
N TYR A 161 -39.25 37.10 13.40
CA TYR A 161 -40.39 36.22 13.14
C TYR A 161 -41.43 36.32 14.29
N HIS A 162 -42.04 37.48 14.48
CA HIS A 162 -43.21 37.65 15.30
C HIS A 162 -44.37 38.12 14.45
#